data_fdcbe5b9ebb24044678573ca6e5cc59d
#
_entry.id   fdcbe5b9ebb24044678573ca6e5cc59d
#
_cell.length_a   1.000
_cell.length_b   1.000
_cell.length_c   1.000
_cell.angle_alpha   90.00
_cell.angle_beta   90.00
_cell.angle_gamma   90.00
#
_symmetry.space_group_name_H-M   'P 1'
#
loop_
_entity.id
_entity.type
_entity.pdbx_description
1 polymer ?
#
loop_
_entity_poly.entity_id
_entity_poly.type
_entity_poly.pdbx_seq_one_letter_code
_entity_poly.pdbx_strand_id
1 'polypeptide(L)'
;MNDSNQSVKVMPVRHRFASWMLRRLIIFTLVVVGGLYMFSFSSRVPENIGAVDGKLAACPQSPNCVCSQASDSGKRMPAIMFSVTDDRLATTERIKAVIAEHFSQATLVTEKDNYLHYEFTSLIFRFVDDVEFLIDANQQQIDFRSASRVGHSDLGANAKRMRKITSLLEQ
;
A
#
# COMPACT_ATOMS: atom_id res chain seq x y z
N MET A 1 -16.90 -76.06 -9.47
CA MET A 1 -17.25 -74.92 -10.31
C MET A 1 -17.46 -73.73 -9.35
N ASN A 2 -16.47 -72.85 -9.27
CA ASN A 2 -16.49 -71.80 -8.30
C ASN A 2 -16.41 -70.47 -9.12
N ASP A 3 -17.55 -69.83 -9.32
CA ASP A 3 -17.69 -68.62 -10.04
C ASP A 3 -17.37 -67.41 -9.09
N SER A 4 -16.15 -66.90 -9.15
CA SER A 4 -15.77 -65.74 -8.44
C SER A 4 -16.17 -64.48 -9.27
N ASN A 5 -17.39 -63.99 -9.01
CA ASN A 5 -17.90 -62.76 -9.57
C ASN A 5 -17.20 -61.56 -8.91
N GLN A 6 -16.10 -61.11 -9.50
CA GLN A 6 -15.46 -59.84 -9.10
C GLN A 6 -16.26 -58.69 -9.70
N SER A 7 -17.10 -58.07 -8.91
CA SER A 7 -17.78 -56.82 -9.26
C SER A 7 -16.77 -55.67 -9.34
N VAL A 8 -16.37 -55.30 -10.55
CA VAL A 8 -15.57 -54.10 -10.82
C VAL A 8 -16.42 -52.88 -10.46
N LYS A 9 -16.07 -52.22 -9.35
CA LYS A 9 -16.72 -51.01 -8.86
C LYS A 9 -16.31 -49.83 -9.76
N VAL A 10 -17.07 -49.60 -10.84
CA VAL A 10 -16.87 -48.46 -11.74
C VAL A 10 -17.30 -47.19 -11.02
N MET A 11 -16.36 -46.36 -10.63
CA MET A 11 -16.68 -45.05 -10.04
C MET A 11 -17.45 -44.21 -11.06
N PRO A 12 -18.54 -43.52 -10.63
CA PRO A 12 -19.37 -42.76 -11.55
C PRO A 12 -18.57 -41.57 -12.13
N VAL A 13 -18.65 -41.41 -13.44
CA VAL A 13 -17.92 -40.40 -14.28
C VAL A 13 -18.07 -38.95 -13.75
N ARG A 14 -19.17 -38.63 -13.06
CA ARG A 14 -19.42 -37.30 -12.45
C ARG A 14 -18.37 -36.87 -11.43
N HIS A 15 -17.84 -37.78 -10.61
CA HIS A 15 -16.82 -37.44 -9.61
C HIS A 15 -15.44 -37.12 -10.25
N ARG A 16 -15.13 -37.76 -11.34
CA ARG A 16 -13.87 -37.52 -12.08
C ARG A 16 -13.87 -36.15 -12.77
N PHE A 17 -15.01 -35.72 -13.30
CA PHE A 17 -15.16 -34.42 -13.95
C PHE A 17 -15.09 -33.28 -12.94
N ALA A 18 -15.79 -33.37 -11.81
CA ALA A 18 -15.76 -32.42 -10.74
C ALA A 18 -14.35 -32.23 -10.14
N SER A 19 -13.62 -33.34 -9.91
CA SER A 19 -12.25 -33.28 -9.39
C SER A 19 -11.26 -32.67 -10.41
N TRP A 20 -11.46 -32.89 -11.69
CA TRP A 20 -10.65 -32.32 -12.75
C TRP A 20 -10.88 -30.80 -12.90
N MET A 21 -12.13 -30.34 -12.84
CA MET A 21 -12.46 -28.91 -12.82
C MET A 21 -11.89 -28.23 -11.59
N LEU A 22 -12.03 -28.83 -10.41
CA LEU A 22 -11.48 -28.28 -9.16
C LEU A 22 -9.96 -28.13 -9.24
N ARG A 23 -9.25 -29.14 -9.75
CA ARG A 23 -7.79 -29.05 -9.93
C ARG A 23 -7.38 -27.91 -10.88
N ARG A 24 -8.09 -27.75 -11.99
CA ARG A 24 -7.82 -26.64 -12.93
C ARG A 24 -8.09 -25.27 -12.31
N LEU A 25 -9.17 -25.14 -11.54
CA LEU A 25 -9.48 -23.91 -10.80
C LEU A 25 -8.36 -23.59 -9.80
N ILE A 26 -7.90 -24.58 -9.04
CA ILE A 26 -6.81 -24.39 -8.08
C ILE A 26 -5.52 -23.95 -8.80
N ILE A 27 -5.15 -24.63 -9.89
CA ILE A 27 -3.95 -24.27 -10.67
C ILE A 27 -4.08 -22.85 -11.23
N PHE A 28 -5.23 -22.52 -11.80
CA PHE A 28 -5.49 -21.16 -12.32
C PHE A 28 -5.34 -20.09 -11.22
N THR A 29 -5.96 -20.35 -10.04
CA THR A 29 -5.86 -19.44 -8.89
C THR A 29 -4.41 -19.26 -8.44
N LEU A 30 -3.63 -20.36 -8.36
CA LEU A 30 -2.21 -20.31 -7.97
C LEU A 30 -1.38 -19.53 -9.00
N VAL A 31 -1.65 -19.68 -10.29
CA VAL A 31 -0.96 -18.92 -11.36
C VAL A 31 -1.29 -17.44 -11.27
N VAL A 32 -2.57 -17.09 -11.06
CA VAL A 32 -2.99 -15.69 -10.93
C VAL A 32 -2.37 -15.04 -9.68
N VAL A 33 -2.45 -15.72 -8.53
CA VAL A 33 -1.86 -15.21 -7.28
C VAL A 33 -0.35 -15.10 -7.38
N GLY A 34 0.31 -16.10 -7.95
CA GLY A 34 1.76 -16.08 -8.20
C GLY A 34 2.17 -14.95 -9.15
N GLY A 35 1.40 -14.72 -10.21
CA GLY A 35 1.62 -13.62 -11.15
C GLY A 35 1.47 -12.25 -10.50
N LEU A 36 0.43 -12.05 -9.69
CA LEU A 36 0.22 -10.82 -8.91
C LEU A 36 1.35 -10.61 -7.89
N TYR A 37 1.81 -11.66 -7.23
CA TYR A 37 2.92 -11.60 -6.30
C TYR A 37 4.23 -11.18 -7.00
N MET A 38 4.56 -11.80 -8.13
CA MET A 38 5.73 -11.46 -8.93
C MET A 38 5.68 -10.03 -9.46
N PHE A 39 4.51 -9.58 -9.92
CA PHE A 39 4.30 -8.20 -10.39
C PHE A 39 4.52 -7.19 -9.27
N SER A 40 4.01 -7.47 -8.07
CA SER A 40 4.18 -6.63 -6.90
C SER A 40 5.64 -6.52 -6.46
N PHE A 41 6.38 -7.63 -6.46
CA PHE A 41 7.80 -7.64 -6.11
C PHE A 41 8.67 -6.85 -7.11
N SER A 42 8.22 -6.73 -8.35
CA SER A 42 8.91 -6.01 -9.43
C SER A 42 8.65 -4.49 -9.43
N SER A 43 7.87 -3.95 -8.49
CA SER A 43 7.56 -2.52 -8.45
C SER A 43 8.80 -1.70 -8.09
N ARG A 44 9.30 -0.90 -9.05
CA ARG A 44 10.46 -0.02 -8.85
C ARG A 44 10.03 1.24 -8.11
N VAL A 45 10.98 1.81 -7.34
CA VAL A 45 10.79 3.15 -6.74
C VAL A 45 10.56 4.16 -7.88
N PRO A 46 9.49 4.98 -7.80
CA PRO A 46 9.23 5.99 -8.82
C PRO A 46 10.35 7.03 -8.87
N GLU A 47 10.70 7.51 -10.06
CA GLU A 47 11.74 8.53 -10.25
C GLU A 47 11.38 9.89 -9.64
N ASN A 48 10.09 10.15 -9.42
CA ASN A 48 9.56 11.39 -8.88
C ASN A 48 9.34 11.38 -7.35
N ILE A 49 10.04 10.51 -6.61
CA ILE A 49 10.07 10.55 -5.14
C ILE A 49 10.96 11.69 -4.68
N GLY A 50 10.46 12.46 -3.71
CA GLY A 50 11.18 13.59 -3.13
C GLY A 50 10.45 14.92 -3.26
N ALA A 51 11.02 15.95 -2.64
CA ALA A 51 10.50 17.30 -2.69
C ALA A 51 11.42 18.19 -3.52
N VAL A 52 10.84 19.02 -4.40
CA VAL A 52 11.54 20.03 -5.19
C VAL A 52 10.87 21.39 -4.93
N ASP A 53 11.65 22.38 -4.55
CA ASP A 53 11.18 23.76 -4.26
C ASP A 53 10.00 23.78 -3.27
N GLY A 54 10.08 22.98 -2.20
CA GLY A 54 9.03 22.90 -1.17
C GLY A 54 7.75 22.19 -1.61
N LYS A 55 7.79 21.44 -2.69
CA LYS A 55 6.65 20.70 -3.22
C LYS A 55 6.94 19.23 -3.40
N LEU A 56 6.01 18.42 -2.97
CA LEU A 56 5.95 16.98 -3.29
C LEU A 56 5.48 16.78 -4.74
N ALA A 57 5.81 15.65 -5.31
CA ALA A 57 5.37 15.32 -6.67
C ALA A 57 3.84 15.29 -6.78
N ALA A 58 3.33 15.73 -7.93
CA ALA A 58 1.91 15.65 -8.22
C ALA A 58 1.40 14.20 -8.21
N CYS A 59 0.16 14.01 -7.78
CA CYS A 59 -0.52 12.73 -7.93
C CYS A 59 -0.72 12.38 -9.41
N PRO A 60 -0.56 11.10 -9.81
CA PRO A 60 -0.91 10.65 -11.15
C PRO A 60 -2.42 10.79 -11.39
N GLN A 61 -2.87 10.60 -12.63
CA GLN A 61 -4.31 10.69 -12.94
C GLN A 61 -5.13 9.56 -12.30
N SER A 62 -4.51 8.40 -12.06
CA SER A 62 -5.14 7.26 -11.37
C SER A 62 -5.61 7.62 -9.95
N PRO A 63 -6.70 7.02 -9.44
CA PRO A 63 -7.27 7.34 -8.13
C PRO A 63 -6.52 6.72 -6.93
N ASN A 64 -5.32 6.18 -7.14
CA ASN A 64 -4.50 5.50 -6.14
C ASN A 64 -3.49 6.43 -5.43
N CYS A 65 -3.78 7.71 -5.33
CA CYS A 65 -2.93 8.70 -4.68
C CYS A 65 -3.75 9.79 -3.98
N VAL A 66 -3.28 10.22 -2.82
CA VAL A 66 -3.72 11.42 -2.11
C VAL A 66 -2.52 12.31 -1.77
N CYS A 67 -2.72 13.63 -1.75
CA CYS A 67 -1.66 14.59 -1.45
C CYS A 67 -2.27 15.88 -0.89
N SER A 68 -1.62 16.47 0.12
CA SER A 68 -2.05 17.77 0.68
C SER A 68 -1.92 18.91 -0.31
N GLN A 69 -0.92 18.85 -1.17
CA GLN A 69 -0.62 19.87 -2.19
C GLN A 69 -1.30 19.60 -3.54
N ALA A 70 -2.21 18.60 -3.64
CA ALA A 70 -2.86 18.28 -4.91
C ALA A 70 -3.72 19.45 -5.42
N SER A 71 -3.67 19.72 -6.72
CA SER A 71 -4.58 20.66 -7.40
C SER A 71 -5.98 20.05 -7.60
N ASP A 72 -6.04 18.74 -7.83
CA ASP A 72 -7.27 17.96 -7.97
C ASP A 72 -7.94 17.80 -6.59
N SER A 73 -9.16 18.33 -6.45
CA SER A 73 -9.93 18.27 -5.20
C SER A 73 -10.28 16.83 -4.78
N GLY A 74 -10.40 15.90 -5.72
CA GLY A 74 -10.67 14.49 -5.44
C GLY A 74 -9.48 13.75 -4.80
N LYS A 75 -8.28 14.31 -4.90
CA LYS A 75 -7.04 13.76 -4.33
C LYS A 75 -6.48 14.60 -3.20
N ARG A 76 -7.00 15.81 -3.02
CA ARG A 76 -6.53 16.73 -1.98
C ARG A 76 -7.05 16.29 -0.61
N MET A 77 -6.15 16.25 0.35
CA MET A 77 -6.47 16.15 1.78
C MET A 77 -5.81 17.34 2.50
N PRO A 78 -6.38 17.80 3.64
CA PRO A 78 -5.75 18.85 4.44
C PRO A 78 -4.34 18.46 4.87
N ALA A 79 -3.40 19.42 4.87
CA ALA A 79 -2.11 19.23 5.50
C ALA A 79 -2.30 19.04 7.02
N ILE A 80 -1.35 18.36 7.66
CA ILE A 80 -1.41 18.11 9.10
C ILE A 80 -0.77 19.31 9.80
N MET A 81 -1.49 19.93 10.73
CA MET A 81 -0.95 21.03 11.51
C MET A 81 -0.25 20.53 12.75
N PHE A 82 0.86 21.15 13.15
CA PHE A 82 1.54 20.84 14.40
C PHE A 82 1.68 22.08 15.29
N SER A 83 2.00 21.86 16.57
CA SER A 83 2.04 22.94 17.56
C SER A 83 3.16 23.94 17.27
N VAL A 84 2.89 25.20 17.55
CA VAL A 84 3.90 26.29 17.52
C VAL A 84 5.08 26.06 18.46
N THR A 85 4.93 25.20 19.45
CA THR A 85 5.96 24.83 20.43
C THR A 85 6.89 23.74 19.91
N ASP A 86 6.47 23.02 18.86
CA ASP A 86 7.25 21.94 18.29
C ASP A 86 8.15 22.47 17.19
N ASP A 87 9.42 22.16 17.27
CA ASP A 87 10.35 22.41 16.18
C ASP A 87 10.27 21.29 15.13
N ARG A 88 11.00 21.49 14.05
CA ARG A 88 11.09 20.49 12.97
C ARG A 88 11.58 19.14 13.46
N LEU A 89 12.56 19.12 14.37
CA LEU A 89 13.14 17.87 14.85
C LEU A 89 12.13 17.10 15.71
N ALA A 90 11.46 17.78 16.65
CA ALA A 90 10.41 17.18 17.47
C ALA A 90 9.27 16.63 16.59
N THR A 91 8.86 17.38 15.57
CA THR A 91 7.83 16.94 14.61
C THR A 91 8.28 15.69 13.83
N THR A 92 9.54 15.67 13.38
CA THR A 92 10.13 14.52 12.68
C THR A 92 10.09 13.26 13.56
N GLU A 93 10.57 13.38 14.79
CA GLU A 93 10.58 12.24 15.74
C GLU A 93 9.16 11.79 16.11
N ARG A 94 8.20 12.70 16.21
CA ARG A 94 6.80 12.36 16.46
C ARG A 94 6.20 11.55 15.27
N ILE A 95 6.44 11.94 14.02
CA ILE A 95 6.03 11.17 12.85
C ILE A 95 6.63 9.77 12.90
N LYS A 96 7.93 9.66 13.17
CA LYS A 96 8.64 8.38 13.25
C LYS A 96 8.07 7.49 14.35
N ALA A 97 7.82 8.03 15.53
CA ALA A 97 7.24 7.31 16.67
C ALA A 97 5.84 6.77 16.35
N VAL A 98 4.95 7.61 15.80
CA VAL A 98 3.59 7.23 15.41
C VAL A 98 3.62 6.12 14.34
N ILE A 99 4.49 6.23 13.35
CA ILE A 99 4.58 5.21 12.30
C ILE A 99 5.15 3.90 12.86
N ALA A 100 6.20 3.94 13.66
CA ALA A 100 6.81 2.75 14.25
C ALA A 100 5.85 1.99 15.17
N GLU A 101 5.03 2.72 15.96
CA GLU A 101 4.09 2.10 16.89
C GLU A 101 2.86 1.50 16.20
N HIS A 102 2.32 2.18 15.18
CA HIS A 102 1.00 1.84 14.65
C HIS A 102 1.01 1.16 13.27
N PHE A 103 2.18 1.09 12.58
CA PHE A 103 2.28 0.60 11.20
C PHE A 103 3.48 -0.33 11.00
N SER A 104 3.36 -1.56 11.46
CA SER A 104 4.44 -2.57 11.36
C SER A 104 4.89 -2.90 9.92
N GLN A 105 4.08 -2.54 8.92
CA GLN A 105 4.37 -2.75 7.50
C GLN A 105 5.09 -1.55 6.86
N ALA A 106 5.40 -0.50 7.62
CA ALA A 106 6.12 0.68 7.15
C ALA A 106 7.64 0.51 7.31
N THR A 107 8.38 0.94 6.31
CA THR A 107 9.85 0.99 6.34
C THR A 107 10.29 2.41 5.99
N LEU A 108 11.09 3.03 6.87
CA LEU A 108 11.73 4.32 6.57
C LEU A 108 12.82 4.10 5.51
N VAL A 109 12.70 4.79 4.39
CA VAL A 109 13.64 4.70 3.25
C VAL A 109 14.58 5.88 3.20
N THR A 110 14.02 7.09 3.40
CA THR A 110 14.80 8.33 3.37
C THR A 110 14.38 9.24 4.51
N GLU A 111 15.38 9.75 5.21
CA GLU A 111 15.26 10.86 6.15
C GLU A 111 16.30 11.91 5.77
N LYS A 112 15.85 13.10 5.39
CA LYS A 112 16.74 14.18 4.98
C LYS A 112 16.12 15.52 5.29
N ASP A 113 16.82 16.38 6.04
CA ASP A 113 16.38 17.72 6.39
C ASP A 113 14.96 17.78 6.96
N ASN A 114 14.01 18.20 6.14
CA ASN A 114 12.59 18.32 6.47
C ASN A 114 11.70 17.32 5.71
N TYR A 115 12.29 16.25 5.18
CA TYR A 115 11.63 15.28 4.34
C TYR A 115 11.80 13.86 4.86
N LEU A 116 10.69 13.10 4.92
CA LEU A 116 10.67 11.67 5.22
C LEU A 116 9.99 10.91 4.09
N HIS A 117 10.55 9.77 3.72
CA HIS A 117 9.93 8.82 2.79
C HIS A 117 9.84 7.45 3.43
N TYR A 118 8.64 6.90 3.44
CA TYR A 118 8.31 5.56 3.89
C TYR A 118 7.76 4.71 2.76
N GLU A 119 8.09 3.44 2.76
CA GLU A 119 7.43 2.40 2.00
C GLU A 119 6.45 1.63 2.88
N PHE A 120 5.19 1.54 2.47
CA PHE A 120 4.17 0.74 3.11
C PHE A 120 3.87 -0.48 2.25
N THR A 121 4.22 -1.67 2.74
CA THR A 121 4.08 -2.92 1.99
C THR A 121 2.86 -3.70 2.45
N SER A 122 1.92 -3.98 1.55
CA SER A 122 0.73 -4.78 1.86
C SER A 122 1.09 -6.22 2.24
N LEU A 123 0.36 -6.82 3.20
CA LEU A 123 0.73 -8.12 3.78
C LEU A 123 0.64 -9.27 2.78
N ILE A 124 -0.40 -9.31 1.95
CA ILE A 124 -0.69 -10.47 1.08
C ILE A 124 -0.02 -10.31 -0.29
N PHE A 125 -0.35 -9.24 -1.00
CA PHE A 125 0.12 -9.04 -2.38
C PHE A 125 1.45 -8.31 -2.47
N ARG A 126 1.99 -7.85 -1.34
CA ARG A 126 3.26 -7.13 -1.28
C ARG A 126 3.29 -5.86 -2.13
N PHE A 127 2.12 -5.26 -2.41
CA PHE A 127 2.05 -3.96 -3.05
C PHE A 127 2.73 -2.91 -2.19
N VAL A 128 3.48 -2.04 -2.83
CA VAL A 128 4.21 -0.97 -2.16
C VAL A 128 3.54 0.37 -2.46
N ASP A 129 3.23 1.09 -1.38
CA ASP A 129 2.78 2.47 -1.44
C ASP A 129 3.89 3.37 -0.88
N ASP A 130 4.22 4.43 -1.59
CA ASP A 130 5.13 5.47 -1.11
C ASP A 130 4.36 6.49 -0.29
N VAL A 131 4.86 6.78 0.90
CA VAL A 131 4.32 7.82 1.78
C VAL A 131 5.43 8.82 2.09
N GLU A 132 5.21 10.04 1.67
CA GLU A 132 6.15 11.14 1.79
C GLU A 132 5.59 12.19 2.75
N PHE A 133 6.45 12.73 3.60
CA PHE A 133 6.14 13.86 4.48
C PHE A 133 7.15 14.98 4.23
N LEU A 134 6.66 16.21 4.12
CA LEU A 134 7.46 17.41 3.99
C LEU A 134 7.04 18.37 5.10
N ILE A 135 7.97 18.68 6.00
CA ILE A 135 7.72 19.48 7.21
C ILE A 135 8.06 20.94 6.89
N ASP A 136 7.06 21.80 6.92
CA ASP A 136 7.24 23.26 6.82
C ASP A 136 7.13 23.88 8.21
N ALA A 137 8.27 24.16 8.83
CA ALA A 137 8.33 24.78 10.14
C ALA A 137 7.84 26.24 10.14
N ASN A 138 7.90 26.94 9.01
CA ASN A 138 7.44 28.33 8.93
C ASN A 138 5.91 28.42 8.90
N GLN A 139 5.26 27.45 8.24
CA GLN A 139 3.81 27.37 8.17
C GLN A 139 3.22 26.44 9.24
N GLN A 140 4.07 25.77 10.02
CA GLN A 140 3.68 24.80 11.06
C GLN A 140 2.77 23.71 10.52
N GLN A 141 3.10 23.22 9.34
CA GLN A 141 2.36 22.18 8.67
C GLN A 141 3.24 21.05 8.16
N ILE A 142 2.66 19.87 8.07
CA ILE A 142 3.24 18.71 7.42
C ILE A 142 2.44 18.47 6.14
N ASP A 143 3.08 18.73 5.01
CA ASP A 143 2.57 18.28 3.74
C ASP A 143 2.85 16.82 3.55
N PHE A 144 1.99 16.11 2.84
CA PHE A 144 2.17 14.70 2.58
C PHE A 144 1.67 14.29 1.20
N ARG A 145 2.22 13.18 0.74
CA ARG A 145 1.75 12.43 -0.42
C ARG A 145 1.74 10.95 -0.08
N SER A 146 0.68 10.23 -0.45
CA SER A 146 0.59 8.78 -0.32
C SER A 146 0.09 8.20 -1.64
N ALA A 147 0.89 7.37 -2.31
CA ALA A 147 0.60 6.86 -3.64
C ALA A 147 1.05 5.42 -3.82
N SER A 148 0.22 4.61 -4.48
CA SER A 148 0.59 3.25 -4.84
C SER A 148 1.46 3.23 -6.09
N ARG A 149 2.54 2.43 -6.06
CA ARG A 149 3.45 2.26 -7.22
C ARG A 149 2.79 1.58 -8.39
N VAL A 150 1.86 0.67 -8.11
CA VAL A 150 1.20 -0.17 -9.13
C VAL A 150 -0.31 -0.17 -8.93
N GLY A 151 -1.02 -0.48 -10.00
CA GLY A 151 -2.48 -0.58 -10.00
C GLY A 151 -3.17 0.74 -10.32
N HIS A 152 -4.38 0.65 -10.86
CA HIS A 152 -5.20 1.82 -11.18
C HIS A 152 -5.90 2.36 -9.92
N SER A 153 -6.32 1.48 -9.01
CA SER A 153 -7.05 1.84 -7.79
C SER A 153 -6.46 1.10 -6.59
N ASP A 154 -6.34 1.81 -5.46
CA ASP A 154 -5.93 1.29 -4.16
C ASP A 154 -7.12 1.00 -3.22
N LEU A 155 -8.36 1.08 -3.73
CA LEU A 155 -9.60 0.95 -2.96
C LEU A 155 -9.67 1.90 -1.74
N GLY A 156 -9.03 3.07 -1.83
CA GLY A 156 -8.97 4.09 -0.79
C GLY A 156 -7.97 3.81 0.35
N ALA A 157 -7.03 2.88 0.15
CA ALA A 157 -6.03 2.51 1.16
C ALA A 157 -5.14 3.70 1.53
N ASN A 158 -4.66 4.48 0.55
CA ASN A 158 -3.85 5.66 0.78
C ASN A 158 -4.61 6.72 1.60
N ALA A 159 -5.84 7.04 1.23
CA ALA A 159 -6.66 7.99 1.96
C ALA A 159 -6.98 7.53 3.39
N LYS A 160 -7.27 6.24 3.59
CA LYS A 160 -7.53 5.66 4.91
C LYS A 160 -6.28 5.71 5.80
N ARG A 161 -5.12 5.41 5.24
CA ARG A 161 -3.81 5.48 5.93
C ARG A 161 -3.55 6.91 6.39
N MET A 162 -3.66 7.88 5.50
CA MET A 162 -3.38 9.26 5.85
C MET A 162 -4.34 9.81 6.88
N ARG A 163 -5.64 9.51 6.82
CA ARG A 163 -6.58 9.86 7.89
C ARG A 163 -6.17 9.30 9.25
N LYS A 164 -5.72 8.04 9.30
CA LYS A 164 -5.25 7.43 10.55
C LYS A 164 -3.99 8.12 11.07
N ILE A 165 -2.99 8.38 10.22
CA ILE A 165 -1.76 9.07 10.61
C ILE A 165 -2.07 10.48 11.13
N THR A 166 -2.89 11.25 10.40
CA THR A 166 -3.33 12.59 10.82
C THR A 166 -3.97 12.54 12.21
N SER A 167 -4.96 11.67 12.40
CA SER A 167 -5.64 11.53 13.71
C SER A 167 -4.71 11.16 14.86
N LEU A 168 -3.62 10.42 14.63
CA LEU A 168 -2.63 10.07 15.64
C LEU A 168 -1.65 11.21 15.93
N LEU A 169 -1.34 12.04 14.92
CA LEU A 169 -0.45 13.20 15.08
C LEU A 169 -1.15 14.40 15.74
N GLU A 170 -2.47 14.48 15.68
CA GLU A 170 -3.28 15.56 16.28
C GLU A 170 -3.69 15.28 17.74
N GLN A 171 -3.33 14.12 18.31
CA GLN A 171 -3.55 13.77 19.73
C GLN A 171 -2.43 14.30 20.60
#